data_78769ec719c969a38db2dfdcfc61039e
#
_entry.id   78769ec719c969a38db2dfdcfc61039e
#
_cell.length_a   1.000
_cell.length_b   1.000
_cell.length_c   1.000
_cell.angle_alpha   90.00
_cell.angle_beta   90.00
_cell.angle_gamma   90.00
#
_symmetry.space_group_name_H-M   'P 1'
#
loop_
_entity.id
_entity.type
_entity.pdbx_description
1 polymer ?
#
loop_
_entity_poly.entity_id
_entity_poly.type
_entity_poly.pdbx_seq_one_letter_code
_entity_poly.pdbx_strand_id
1 'polypeptide(L)'
;MKDNLKNLLRSGPGIILILLLVTNFLDGGLSNPKTYFFNMLLTLPGIIVGLSFHEFAHALASNAFGDPTPKMQGRLTINPAKHIDPFGFIALILCGFGWGVPVQIDNRYYKRPRLNEFIVSIAGVTMNFLIAILFAVITRFAI
;
A
#
# COMPACT_ATOMS: atom_id res chain seq x y z
N MET A 1 -20.37 -3.28 -15.89
CA MET A 1 -19.64 -3.70 -14.67
C MET A 1 -19.49 -5.21 -14.58
N LYS A 2 -20.51 -6.03 -14.83
CA LYS A 2 -20.44 -7.51 -14.81
C LYS A 2 -19.47 -8.10 -15.86
N ASP A 3 -19.35 -7.50 -17.04
CA ASP A 3 -18.48 -8.02 -18.11
C ASP A 3 -16.99 -7.75 -17.85
N ASN A 4 -16.66 -6.62 -17.21
CA ASN A 4 -15.29 -6.32 -16.83
C ASN A 4 -14.76 -7.28 -15.75
N LEU A 5 -15.60 -7.67 -14.81
CA LEU A 5 -15.24 -8.65 -13.78
C LEU A 5 -15.04 -10.05 -14.38
N LYS A 6 -15.92 -10.48 -15.31
CA LYS A 6 -15.76 -11.76 -16.03
C LYS A 6 -14.47 -11.80 -16.85
N ASN A 7 -14.14 -10.69 -17.50
CA ASN A 7 -12.91 -10.58 -18.29
C ASN A 7 -11.66 -10.59 -17.41
N LEU A 8 -11.71 -9.91 -16.25
CA LEU A 8 -10.63 -9.95 -15.26
C LEU A 8 -10.43 -11.37 -14.72
N LEU A 9 -11.51 -12.06 -14.34
CA LEU A 9 -11.47 -13.42 -13.82
C LEU A 9 -11.00 -14.47 -14.86
N ARG A 10 -11.10 -14.16 -16.15
CA ARG A 10 -10.62 -15.01 -17.27
C ARG A 10 -9.22 -14.63 -17.76
N SER A 11 -8.69 -13.49 -17.33
CA SER A 11 -7.33 -13.07 -17.68
C SER A 11 -6.30 -13.87 -16.88
N GLY A 12 -5.13 -14.13 -17.48
CA GLY A 12 -4.03 -14.82 -16.78
C GLY A 12 -3.71 -14.21 -15.42
N PRO A 13 -3.51 -12.86 -15.30
CA PRO A 13 -3.32 -12.19 -14.02
C PRO A 13 -4.46 -12.39 -13.01
N GLY A 14 -5.72 -12.39 -13.49
CA GLY A 14 -6.88 -12.60 -12.62
C GLY A 14 -6.95 -14.01 -12.06
N ILE A 15 -6.61 -15.02 -12.87
CA ILE A 15 -6.54 -16.43 -12.43
C ILE A 15 -5.42 -16.58 -11.38
N ILE A 16 -4.25 -16.00 -11.62
CA ILE A 16 -3.12 -16.04 -10.67
C ILE A 16 -3.54 -15.38 -9.35
N LEU A 17 -4.18 -14.22 -9.39
CA LEU A 17 -4.67 -13.54 -8.20
C LEU A 17 -5.65 -14.42 -7.42
N ILE A 18 -6.63 -15.04 -8.09
CA ILE A 18 -7.60 -15.95 -7.44
C ILE A 18 -6.88 -17.13 -6.81
N LEU A 19 -5.92 -17.75 -7.51
CA LEU A 19 -5.14 -18.86 -6.98
C LEU A 19 -4.35 -18.44 -5.74
N LEU A 20 -3.69 -17.28 -5.75
CA LEU A 20 -2.97 -16.76 -4.59
C LEU A 20 -3.91 -16.49 -3.40
N LEU A 21 -5.09 -15.95 -3.66
CA LEU A 21 -6.09 -15.70 -2.61
C LEU A 21 -6.62 -17.02 -2.03
N VAL A 22 -6.92 -17.99 -2.88
CA VAL A 22 -7.42 -19.30 -2.47
C VAL A 22 -6.36 -20.09 -1.71
N THR A 23 -5.12 -20.14 -2.19
CA THR A 23 -4.04 -20.85 -1.48
C THR A 23 -3.73 -20.21 -0.14
N ASN A 24 -3.63 -18.89 -0.05
CA ASN A 24 -3.41 -18.19 1.23
C ASN A 24 -4.53 -18.45 2.24
N PHE A 25 -5.78 -18.48 1.77
CA PHE A 25 -6.93 -18.76 2.62
C PHE A 25 -7.00 -20.23 3.05
N LEU A 26 -6.70 -21.17 2.15
CA LEU A 26 -6.67 -22.59 2.45
C LEU A 26 -5.53 -22.96 3.41
N ASP A 27 -4.33 -22.42 3.17
CA ASP A 27 -3.14 -22.77 3.94
C ASP A 27 -3.15 -22.13 5.35
N GLY A 28 -3.66 -20.92 5.50
CA GLY A 28 -3.65 -20.18 6.76
C GLY A 28 -5.03 -20.02 7.39
N GLY A 29 -6.01 -19.55 6.62
CA GLY A 29 -7.31 -19.15 7.13
C GLY A 29 -8.21 -20.32 7.54
N LEU A 30 -8.27 -21.38 6.74
CA LEU A 30 -9.11 -22.55 7.04
C LEU A 30 -8.43 -23.55 7.98
N SER A 31 -7.10 -23.74 7.86
CA SER A 31 -6.37 -24.72 8.66
C SER A 31 -6.31 -24.32 10.14
N ASN A 32 -6.14 -23.02 10.45
CA ASN A 32 -6.13 -22.50 11.81
C ASN A 32 -6.61 -21.04 11.84
N PRO A 33 -7.93 -20.79 11.81
CA PRO A 33 -8.50 -19.44 11.75
C PRO A 33 -8.05 -18.53 12.89
N LYS A 34 -7.93 -19.07 14.10
CA LYS A 34 -7.51 -18.29 15.28
C LYS A 34 -6.10 -17.75 15.11
N THR A 35 -5.16 -18.59 14.70
CA THR A 35 -3.76 -18.21 14.46
C THR A 35 -3.67 -17.23 13.29
N TYR A 36 -4.42 -17.46 12.22
CA TYR A 36 -4.48 -16.56 11.07
C TYR A 36 -4.91 -15.15 11.47
N PHE A 37 -6.05 -15.00 12.12
CA PHE A 37 -6.57 -13.70 12.55
C PHE A 37 -5.68 -13.05 13.62
N PHE A 38 -5.09 -13.82 14.52
CA PHE A 38 -4.17 -13.29 15.50
C PHE A 38 -2.89 -12.72 14.83
N ASN A 39 -2.28 -13.45 13.92
CA ASN A 39 -1.11 -12.97 13.18
C ASN A 39 -1.46 -11.74 12.31
N MET A 40 -2.63 -11.75 11.65
CA MET A 40 -3.13 -10.61 10.90
C MET A 40 -3.27 -9.39 11.80
N LEU A 41 -3.86 -9.52 12.97
CA LEU A 41 -4.02 -8.43 13.94
C LEU A 41 -2.67 -7.86 14.40
N LEU A 42 -1.67 -8.71 14.60
CA LEU A 42 -0.32 -8.29 14.97
C LEU A 42 0.41 -7.55 13.85
N THR A 43 0.16 -7.91 12.59
CA THR A 43 0.83 -7.29 11.43
C THR A 43 0.14 -6.02 10.95
N LEU A 44 -1.17 -5.87 11.21
CA LEU A 44 -1.97 -4.71 10.77
C LEU A 44 -1.35 -3.35 11.09
N PRO A 45 -0.86 -3.07 12.32
CA PRO A 45 -0.26 -1.78 12.63
C PRO A 45 0.93 -1.47 11.71
N GLY A 46 1.79 -2.45 11.46
CA GLY A 46 2.93 -2.30 10.55
C GLY A 46 2.51 -2.02 9.11
N ILE A 47 1.50 -2.74 8.62
CA ILE A 47 0.94 -2.54 7.27
C ILE A 47 0.34 -1.13 7.14
N ILE A 48 -0.45 -0.70 8.11
CA ILE A 48 -1.11 0.62 8.11
C ILE A 48 -0.06 1.73 8.13
N VAL A 49 0.95 1.62 8.98
CA VAL A 49 2.06 2.59 9.04
C VAL A 49 2.82 2.59 7.71
N GLY A 50 3.24 1.42 7.23
CA GLY A 50 4.00 1.29 5.99
C GLY A 50 3.26 1.89 4.79
N LEU A 51 1.97 1.58 4.63
CA LEU A 51 1.14 2.14 3.55
C LEU A 51 1.01 3.67 3.67
N SER A 52 0.71 4.17 4.88
CA SER A 52 0.46 5.60 5.08
C SER A 52 1.71 6.45 4.80
N PHE A 53 2.85 6.01 5.27
CA PHE A 53 4.11 6.72 5.03
C PHE A 53 4.61 6.56 3.59
N HIS A 54 4.34 5.42 2.94
CA HIS A 54 4.62 5.21 1.53
C HIS A 54 3.90 6.23 0.65
N GLU A 55 2.59 6.32 0.78
CA GLU A 55 1.76 7.26 0.02
C GLU A 55 2.09 8.73 0.38
N PHE A 56 2.32 9.01 1.66
CA PHE A 56 2.77 10.32 2.09
C PHE A 56 4.09 10.73 1.45
N ALA A 57 5.05 9.82 1.30
CA ALA A 57 6.33 10.11 0.67
C ALA A 57 6.19 10.46 -0.82
N HIS A 58 5.31 9.76 -1.56
CA HIS A 58 4.96 10.13 -2.93
C HIS A 58 4.35 11.54 -2.99
N ALA A 59 3.39 11.82 -2.11
CA ALA A 59 2.75 13.14 -2.01
C ALA A 59 3.75 14.25 -1.68
N LEU A 60 4.66 14.00 -0.74
CA LEU A 60 5.66 14.96 -0.29
C LEU A 60 6.67 15.25 -1.39
N ALA A 61 7.21 14.24 -2.05
CA ALA A 61 8.16 14.38 -3.14
C ALA A 61 7.54 15.12 -4.34
N SER A 62 6.32 14.75 -4.73
CA SER A 62 5.60 15.42 -5.82
C SER A 62 5.35 16.90 -5.51
N ASN A 63 4.86 17.20 -4.31
CA ASN A 63 4.62 18.57 -3.86
C ASN A 63 5.92 19.40 -3.79
N ALA A 64 7.04 18.80 -3.39
CA ALA A 64 8.36 19.46 -3.37
C ALA A 64 8.85 19.81 -4.77
N PHE A 65 8.45 19.08 -5.80
CA PHE A 65 8.76 19.38 -7.20
C PHE A 65 7.78 20.35 -7.87
N GLY A 66 6.81 20.90 -7.09
CA GLY A 66 5.91 21.95 -7.54
C GLY A 66 4.51 21.48 -7.90
N ASP A 67 4.20 20.20 -7.77
CA ASP A 67 2.84 19.67 -7.99
C ASP A 67 1.92 19.93 -6.79
N PRO A 68 0.91 20.78 -6.91
CA PRO A 68 -0.02 21.05 -5.82
C PRO A 68 -1.08 19.96 -5.65
N THR A 69 -1.21 19.01 -6.59
CA THR A 69 -2.29 18.03 -6.67
C THR A 69 -2.45 17.20 -5.39
N PRO A 70 -1.38 16.59 -4.82
CA PRO A 70 -1.51 15.80 -3.60
C PRO A 70 -2.01 16.63 -2.41
N LYS A 71 -1.53 17.88 -2.30
CA LYS A 71 -1.96 18.80 -1.24
C LYS A 71 -3.42 19.21 -1.39
N MET A 72 -3.86 19.55 -2.60
CA MET A 72 -5.24 19.92 -2.92
C MET A 72 -6.24 18.79 -2.64
N GLN A 73 -5.81 17.54 -2.84
CA GLN A 73 -6.60 16.35 -2.54
C GLN A 73 -6.57 15.94 -1.06
N GLY A 74 -5.84 16.66 -0.21
CA GLY A 74 -5.67 16.32 1.20
C GLY A 74 -4.89 15.02 1.42
N ARG A 75 -4.02 14.65 0.45
CA ARG A 75 -3.19 13.44 0.50
C ARG A 75 -1.80 13.68 1.10
N LEU A 76 -1.40 14.94 1.29
CA LEU A 76 -0.15 15.32 1.96
C LEU A 76 -0.30 15.18 3.49
N THR A 77 -0.51 13.96 3.94
CA THR A 77 -0.78 13.61 5.34
C THR A 77 -0.36 12.17 5.63
N ILE A 78 0.02 11.89 6.86
CA ILE A 78 0.27 10.52 7.36
C ILE A 78 -1.00 9.84 7.90
N ASN A 79 -2.17 10.50 7.83
CA ASN A 79 -3.42 9.93 8.31
C ASN A 79 -3.82 8.71 7.49
N PRO A 80 -3.86 7.49 8.07
CA PRO A 80 -4.17 6.26 7.35
C PRO A 80 -5.53 6.29 6.64
N ALA A 81 -6.53 6.95 7.24
CA ALA A 81 -7.87 7.03 6.66
C ALA A 81 -7.92 7.71 5.29
N LYS A 82 -6.85 8.43 4.91
CA LYS A 82 -6.72 9.05 3.58
C LYS A 82 -6.09 8.12 2.55
N HIS A 83 -5.46 7.03 2.96
CA HIS A 83 -4.67 6.13 2.11
C HIS A 83 -5.26 4.72 2.02
N ILE A 84 -6.13 4.34 2.96
CA ILE A 84 -6.74 3.02 3.00
C ILE A 84 -7.96 2.98 2.07
N ASP A 85 -8.00 2.01 1.18
CA ASP A 85 -9.20 1.62 0.44
C ASP A 85 -10.02 0.63 1.27
N PRO A 86 -11.32 0.88 1.52
CA PRO A 86 -12.13 -0.01 2.34
C PRO A 86 -12.21 -1.45 1.81
N PHE A 87 -12.30 -1.63 0.49
CA PHE A 87 -12.34 -2.96 -0.12
C PHE A 87 -10.97 -3.63 -0.09
N GLY A 88 -9.90 -2.86 -0.33
CA GLY A 88 -8.52 -3.33 -0.19
C GLY A 88 -8.22 -3.76 1.24
N PHE A 89 -8.75 -3.06 2.23
CA PHE A 89 -8.59 -3.41 3.64
C PHE A 89 -9.35 -4.69 4.02
N ILE A 90 -10.59 -4.85 3.54
CA ILE A 90 -11.36 -6.09 3.74
C ILE A 90 -10.65 -7.28 3.07
N ALA A 91 -10.15 -7.10 1.84
CA ALA A 91 -9.39 -8.13 1.14
C ALA A 91 -8.11 -8.51 1.89
N LEU A 92 -7.40 -7.53 2.48
CA LEU A 92 -6.24 -7.78 3.33
C LEU A 92 -6.57 -8.69 4.51
N ILE A 93 -7.66 -8.39 5.23
CA ILE A 93 -8.09 -9.18 6.39
C ILE A 93 -8.51 -10.60 6.00
N LEU A 94 -9.25 -10.76 4.89
CA LEU A 94 -9.80 -12.05 4.49
C LEU A 94 -8.79 -12.93 3.76
N CYS A 95 -7.92 -12.32 2.96
CA CYS A 95 -7.08 -13.03 1.98
C CYS A 95 -5.57 -12.79 2.19
N GLY A 96 -5.18 -11.95 3.17
CA GLY A 96 -3.79 -11.58 3.38
C GLY A 96 -3.20 -10.65 2.30
N PHE A 97 -4.02 -10.18 1.37
CA PHE A 97 -3.65 -9.26 0.30
C PHE A 97 -4.60 -8.08 0.24
N GLY A 98 -4.07 -6.87 0.17
CA GLY A 98 -4.87 -5.65 0.09
C GLY A 98 -4.17 -4.55 -0.70
N TRP A 99 -4.87 -3.45 -0.89
CA TRP A 99 -4.36 -2.27 -1.56
C TRP A 99 -4.85 -0.99 -0.88
N GLY A 100 -4.12 0.10 -1.11
CA GLY A 100 -4.51 1.43 -0.70
C GLY A 100 -5.07 2.27 -1.84
N VAL A 101 -5.46 3.48 -1.52
CA VAL A 101 -5.81 4.51 -2.51
C VAL A 101 -4.54 5.26 -2.88
N PRO A 102 -4.02 5.09 -4.11
CA PRO A 102 -2.76 5.72 -4.52
C PRO A 102 -2.89 7.25 -4.58
N VAL A 103 -1.80 7.94 -4.29
CA VAL A 103 -1.70 9.40 -4.44
C VAL A 103 -1.70 9.75 -5.92
N GLN A 104 -2.57 10.68 -6.32
CA GLN A 104 -2.57 11.25 -7.66
C GLN A 104 -1.46 12.29 -7.76
N ILE A 105 -0.64 12.20 -8.81
CA ILE A 105 0.43 13.15 -9.11
C ILE A 105 0.24 13.71 -10.53
N ASP A 106 0.73 14.93 -10.75
CA ASP A 106 0.71 15.58 -12.07
C ASP A 106 2.10 16.06 -12.46
N ASN A 107 2.77 15.30 -13.33
CA ASN A 107 4.14 15.57 -13.78
C ASN A 107 4.29 16.83 -14.64
N ARG A 108 3.17 17.44 -15.09
CA ARG A 108 3.16 18.70 -15.85
C ARG A 108 3.71 19.88 -15.03
N TYR A 109 3.65 19.79 -13.72
CA TYR A 109 4.22 20.80 -12.82
C TYR A 109 5.70 20.66 -12.59
N TYR A 110 6.33 19.54 -13.02
CA TYR A 110 7.74 19.30 -12.76
C TYR A 110 8.66 20.04 -13.70
N LYS A 111 9.68 20.72 -13.16
CA LYS A 111 10.72 21.40 -13.97
C LYS A 111 11.53 20.41 -14.81
N ARG A 112 11.73 19.18 -14.33
CA ARG A 112 12.43 18.08 -15.01
C ARG A 112 11.55 16.82 -14.94
N PRO A 113 10.54 16.68 -15.81
CA PRO A 113 9.51 15.67 -15.63
C PRO A 113 10.04 14.26 -15.43
N ARG A 114 10.93 13.79 -16.29
CA ARG A 114 11.47 12.43 -16.22
C ARG A 114 12.24 12.13 -14.93
N LEU A 115 13.13 13.07 -14.51
CA LEU A 115 13.94 12.89 -13.31
C LEU A 115 13.06 13.00 -12.04
N ASN A 116 12.19 14.00 -12.00
CA ASN A 116 11.34 14.23 -10.84
C ASN A 116 10.32 13.09 -10.66
N GLU A 117 9.74 12.60 -11.76
CA GLU A 117 8.86 11.44 -11.75
C GLU A 117 9.57 10.17 -11.25
N PHE A 118 10.80 9.93 -11.68
CA PHE A 118 11.63 8.84 -11.16
C PHE A 118 11.84 8.97 -9.64
N ILE A 119 12.21 10.17 -9.15
CA ILE A 119 12.42 10.39 -7.70
C ILE A 119 11.10 10.19 -6.94
N VAL A 120 9.98 10.70 -7.45
CA VAL A 120 8.67 10.48 -6.85
C VAL A 120 8.33 9.00 -6.81
N SER A 121 8.59 8.26 -7.89
CA SER A 121 8.28 6.83 -7.98
C SER A 121 9.03 5.98 -6.94
N ILE A 122 10.27 6.32 -6.60
CA ILE A 122 11.06 5.59 -5.59
C ILE A 122 10.85 6.10 -4.17
N ALA A 123 10.19 7.26 -3.98
CA ALA A 123 10.03 7.90 -2.67
C ALA A 123 9.31 7.00 -1.64
N GLY A 124 8.25 6.32 -2.06
CA GLY A 124 7.48 5.41 -1.19
C GLY A 124 8.32 4.25 -0.68
N VAL A 125 9.03 3.57 -1.57
CA VAL A 125 9.90 2.44 -1.21
C VAL A 125 11.04 2.90 -0.30
N THR A 126 11.64 4.06 -0.61
CA THR A 126 12.71 4.65 0.22
C THR A 126 12.20 4.95 1.63
N MET A 127 11.01 5.52 1.76
CA MET A 127 10.40 5.80 3.06
C MET A 127 10.16 4.51 3.85
N ASN A 128 9.62 3.48 3.23
CA ASN A 128 9.40 2.19 3.88
C ASN A 128 10.71 1.56 4.36
N PHE A 129 11.78 1.68 3.58
CA PHE A 129 13.10 1.20 3.97
C PHE A 129 13.65 1.96 5.18
N LEU A 130 13.52 3.30 5.21
CA LEU A 130 13.94 4.12 6.36
C LEU A 130 13.14 3.77 7.63
N ILE A 131 11.83 3.57 7.51
CA ILE A 131 10.97 3.15 8.63
C ILE A 131 11.37 1.77 9.12
N ALA A 132 11.65 0.83 8.24
CA ALA A 132 12.10 -0.51 8.61
C ALA A 132 13.42 -0.47 9.39
N ILE A 133 14.40 0.34 8.97
CA ILE A 133 15.65 0.55 9.70
C ILE A 133 15.35 1.16 11.08
N LEU A 134 14.52 2.19 11.16
CA LEU A 134 14.17 2.84 12.42
C LEU A 134 13.57 1.82 13.41
N PHE A 135 12.58 1.03 12.96
CA PHE A 135 11.98 0.01 13.83
C PHE A 135 12.97 -1.10 14.21
N ALA A 136 13.84 -1.52 13.29
CA ALA A 136 14.89 -2.50 13.59
C ALA A 136 15.84 -1.98 14.68
N VAL A 137 16.26 -0.71 14.60
CA VAL A 137 17.09 -0.06 15.63
C VAL A 137 16.36 0.00 16.97
N ILE A 138 15.11 0.48 16.98
CA ILE A 138 14.30 0.57 18.21
C ILE A 138 14.17 -0.83 18.85
N THR A 139 13.85 -1.85 18.09
CA THR A 139 13.71 -3.22 18.59
C THR A 139 15.02 -3.74 19.17
N ARG A 140 16.15 -3.43 18.52
CA ARG A 140 17.48 -3.87 19.00
C ARG A 140 17.86 -3.30 20.37
N PHE A 141 17.37 -2.09 20.69
CA PHE A 141 17.65 -1.43 21.98
C PHE A 141 16.52 -1.61 23.01
N ALA A 142 15.36 -2.12 22.61
CA ALA A 142 14.23 -2.36 23.50
C ALA A 142 14.22 -3.78 24.13
N ILE A 143 15.07 -4.67 23.61
CA ILE A 143 15.27 -6.05 24.08
C ILE A 143 16.66 -6.17 24.67
#